data_ef3fbfddd31c0ef25391c95b085e8e33
#
_entry.id   ef3fbfddd31c0ef25391c95b085e8e33
#
_cell.length_a   1.000
_cell.length_b   1.000
_cell.length_c   1.000
_cell.angle_alpha   90.00
_cell.angle_beta   90.00
_cell.angle_gamma   90.00
#
_symmetry.space_group_name_H-M   'P 1'
#
loop_
_entity.id
_entity.type
_entity.pdbx_description
1 polymer ?
#
loop_
_entity_poly.entity_id
_entity_poly.type
_entity_poly.pdbx_seq_one_letter_code
_entity_poly.pdbx_strand_id
1 'polypeptide(L)'
;MTPLLRKLLTTEAPPATVLIRVVVGWVFLSEGIQKFLYPEALGVGRFSKIGIPAPHVMAPFVGVVEVVAGGLLIVGLATRPAAVALLIDIAVALLSTKVPMLEQRGFWAAMHEARTDLAMLFGLIFLISVGAGPRSIDARIVARPNG
;
A
#
# COMPACT_ATOMS: atom_id res chain seq x y z
N MET A 1 -17.87 17.26 11.57
CA MET A 1 -17.25 16.01 11.08
C MET A 1 -18.13 14.82 11.42
N THR A 2 -18.42 13.93 10.47
CA THR A 2 -19.28 12.74 10.73
C THR A 2 -18.58 11.76 11.68
N PRO A 3 -19.32 10.95 12.46
CA PRO A 3 -18.73 9.96 13.37
C PRO A 3 -17.84 8.95 12.66
N LEU A 4 -18.23 8.54 11.44
CA LEU A 4 -17.45 7.62 10.62
C LEU A 4 -16.10 8.22 10.20
N LEU A 5 -16.11 9.47 9.70
CA LEU A 5 -14.88 10.15 9.29
C LEU A 5 -13.95 10.34 10.48
N ARG A 6 -14.49 10.70 11.66
CA ARG A 6 -13.69 10.80 12.88
C ARG A 6 -13.01 9.47 13.22
N LYS A 7 -13.75 8.35 13.17
CA LYS A 7 -13.20 7.01 13.44
C LYS A 7 -12.09 6.63 12.47
N LEU A 8 -12.22 6.98 11.19
CA LEU A 8 -11.19 6.70 10.18
C LEU A 8 -9.90 7.51 10.39
N LEU A 9 -10.00 8.75 10.88
CA LEU A 9 -8.87 9.66 11.06
C LEU A 9 -8.26 9.60 12.48
N THR A 10 -8.98 9.07 13.48
CA THR A 10 -8.47 8.96 14.85
C THR A 10 -7.28 8.01 14.90
N THR A 11 -6.26 8.38 15.66
CA THR A 11 -5.04 7.59 15.81
C THR A 11 -4.72 7.40 17.31
N GLU A 12 -4.31 6.18 17.66
CA GLU A 12 -3.81 5.81 19.00
C GLU A 12 -2.34 5.37 18.93
N ALA A 13 -1.68 5.66 17.84
CA ALA A 13 -0.33 5.21 17.53
C ALA A 13 0.75 6.09 18.17
N PRO A 14 1.91 5.52 18.53
CA PRO A 14 3.05 6.29 19.01
C PRO A 14 3.65 7.17 17.88
N PRO A 15 4.42 8.23 18.24
CA PRO A 15 5.04 9.12 17.25
C PRO A 15 5.97 8.41 16.25
N ALA A 16 6.54 7.27 16.63
CA ALA A 16 7.41 6.45 15.77
C ALA A 16 6.68 5.81 14.58
N THR A 17 5.34 5.76 14.60
CA THR A 17 4.52 5.26 13.48
C THR A 17 4.83 5.98 12.16
N VAL A 18 5.32 7.22 12.22
CA VAL A 18 5.76 7.95 11.03
C VAL A 18 6.81 7.18 10.22
N LEU A 19 7.70 6.42 10.87
CA LEU A 19 8.73 5.63 10.18
C LEU A 19 8.12 4.53 9.32
N ILE A 20 7.20 3.76 9.89
CA ILE A 20 6.50 2.69 9.16
C ILE A 20 5.68 3.29 8.00
N ARG A 21 4.96 4.38 8.27
CA ARG A 21 4.14 5.06 7.27
C ARG A 21 4.97 5.57 6.10
N VAL A 22 6.12 6.20 6.36
CA VAL A 22 7.01 6.72 5.32
C VAL A 22 7.64 5.59 4.51
N VAL A 23 8.14 4.52 5.16
CA VAL A 23 8.74 3.38 4.45
C VAL A 23 7.70 2.69 3.56
N VAL A 24 6.54 2.34 4.11
CA VAL A 24 5.48 1.67 3.35
C VAL A 24 5.00 2.57 2.20
N GLY A 25 4.71 3.84 2.49
CA GLY A 25 4.27 4.79 1.48
C GLY A 25 5.29 5.03 0.38
N TRP A 26 6.58 5.09 0.71
CA TRP A 26 7.66 5.26 -0.26
C TRP A 26 7.79 4.05 -1.20
N VAL A 27 7.72 2.83 -0.66
CA VAL A 27 7.79 1.62 -1.48
C VAL A 27 6.66 1.62 -2.51
N PHE A 28 5.40 1.79 -2.10
CA PHE A 28 4.28 1.81 -3.04
C PHE A 28 4.33 2.99 -4.01
N LEU A 29 4.69 4.19 -3.55
CA LEU A 29 4.86 5.35 -4.42
C LEU A 29 5.88 5.07 -5.52
N SER A 30 7.03 4.50 -5.15
CA SER A 30 8.09 4.17 -6.10
C SER A 30 7.69 3.06 -7.07
N GLU A 31 7.01 2.01 -6.60
CA GLU A 31 6.49 0.92 -7.43
C GLU A 31 5.44 1.43 -8.44
N GLY A 32 4.54 2.30 -7.99
CA GLY A 32 3.54 2.92 -8.86
C GLY A 32 4.16 3.77 -9.96
N ILE A 33 5.15 4.63 -9.62
CA ILE A 33 5.88 5.43 -10.59
C ILE A 33 6.61 4.55 -11.60
N GLN A 34 7.28 3.48 -11.15
CA GLN A 34 8.03 2.58 -12.02
C GLN A 34 7.14 1.83 -13.03
N LYS A 35 5.87 1.58 -12.72
CA LYS A 35 4.92 0.99 -13.68
C LYS A 35 4.71 1.86 -14.92
N PHE A 36 4.83 3.18 -14.78
CA PHE A 36 4.75 4.12 -15.89
C PHE A 36 6.10 4.33 -16.59
N LEU A 37 7.21 4.33 -15.85
CA LEU A 37 8.54 4.51 -16.40
C LEU A 37 9.04 3.26 -17.15
N TYR A 38 8.66 2.08 -16.68
CA TYR A 38 9.11 0.78 -17.22
C TYR A 38 7.91 -0.12 -17.54
N PRO A 39 7.01 0.27 -18.49
CA PRO A 39 5.75 -0.41 -18.73
C PRO A 39 5.94 -1.88 -19.15
N GLU A 40 6.97 -2.21 -19.91
CA GLU A 40 7.25 -3.59 -20.34
C GLU A 40 7.73 -4.49 -19.19
N ALA A 41 8.54 -3.95 -18.29
CA ALA A 41 9.12 -4.73 -17.19
C ALA A 41 8.23 -4.79 -15.95
N LEU A 42 7.56 -3.70 -15.58
CA LEU A 42 6.84 -3.54 -14.32
C LEU A 42 5.36 -3.16 -14.47
N GLY A 43 4.96 -2.68 -15.64
CA GLY A 43 3.60 -2.28 -15.96
C GLY A 43 2.85 -3.34 -16.79
N VAL A 44 2.32 -2.93 -17.95
CA VAL A 44 1.50 -3.74 -18.83
C VAL A 44 2.16 -5.06 -19.22
N GLY A 45 3.46 -5.05 -19.53
CA GLY A 45 4.18 -6.26 -19.89
C GLY A 45 4.24 -7.29 -18.76
N ARG A 46 4.49 -6.84 -17.52
CA ARG A 46 4.45 -7.72 -16.35
C ARG A 46 3.05 -8.27 -16.08
N PHE A 47 2.02 -7.42 -16.13
CA PHE A 47 0.62 -7.82 -15.90
C PHE A 47 0.14 -8.85 -16.91
N SER A 48 0.54 -8.72 -18.17
CA SER A 48 0.28 -9.73 -19.20
C SER A 48 0.95 -11.06 -18.86
N LYS A 49 2.22 -11.05 -18.45
CA LYS A 49 2.98 -12.27 -18.11
C LYS A 49 2.41 -13.05 -16.93
N ILE A 50 1.88 -12.35 -15.91
CA ILE A 50 1.31 -12.99 -14.72
C ILE A 50 -0.19 -13.27 -14.85
N GLY A 51 -0.78 -13.04 -16.02
CA GLY A 51 -2.16 -13.41 -16.32
C GLY A 51 -3.23 -12.48 -15.73
N ILE A 52 -2.89 -11.25 -15.38
CA ILE A 52 -3.89 -10.27 -14.94
C ILE A 52 -4.77 -9.87 -16.13
N PRO A 53 -6.11 -9.94 -15.99
CA PRO A 53 -7.02 -9.58 -17.08
C PRO A 53 -6.92 -8.09 -17.43
N ALA A 54 -7.15 -7.74 -18.71
CA ALA A 54 -7.10 -6.38 -19.22
C ALA A 54 -5.84 -5.58 -18.78
N PRO A 55 -4.61 -6.08 -19.06
CA PRO A 55 -3.38 -5.52 -18.51
C PRO A 55 -3.15 -4.06 -18.89
N HIS A 56 -3.62 -3.62 -20.06
CA HIS A 56 -3.55 -2.22 -20.53
C HIS A 56 -4.40 -1.25 -19.69
N VAL A 57 -5.40 -1.75 -18.96
CA VAL A 57 -6.25 -0.97 -18.05
C VAL A 57 -5.78 -1.16 -16.61
N MET A 58 -5.53 -2.40 -16.20
CA MET A 58 -5.23 -2.74 -14.82
C MET A 58 -3.85 -2.24 -14.37
N ALA A 59 -2.84 -2.29 -15.23
CA ALA A 59 -1.50 -1.83 -14.82
C ALA A 59 -1.45 -0.32 -14.57
N PRO A 60 -1.96 0.57 -15.44
CA PRO A 60 -2.05 1.99 -15.14
C PRO A 60 -2.96 2.29 -13.95
N PHE A 61 -4.09 1.59 -13.81
CA PHE A 61 -5.00 1.76 -12.66
C PHE A 61 -4.28 1.47 -11.34
N VAL A 62 -3.62 0.32 -11.23
CA VAL A 62 -2.84 -0.05 -10.04
C VAL A 62 -1.71 0.96 -9.82
N GLY A 63 -0.99 1.36 -10.86
CA GLY A 63 0.06 2.38 -10.76
C GLY A 63 -0.45 3.70 -10.16
N VAL A 64 -1.63 4.18 -10.58
CA VAL A 64 -2.25 5.38 -9.99
C VAL A 64 -2.63 5.15 -8.53
N VAL A 65 -3.24 4.01 -8.21
CA VAL A 65 -3.59 3.67 -6.81
C VAL A 65 -2.35 3.68 -5.92
N GLU A 66 -1.26 3.04 -6.34
CA GLU A 66 0.00 3.00 -5.59
C GLU A 66 0.62 4.39 -5.41
N VAL A 67 0.65 5.21 -6.45
CA VAL A 67 1.18 6.60 -6.36
C VAL A 67 0.34 7.43 -5.41
N VAL A 68 -0.97 7.44 -5.57
CA VAL A 68 -1.88 8.25 -4.74
C VAL A 68 -1.89 7.76 -3.30
N ALA A 69 -2.15 6.47 -3.08
CA ALA A 69 -2.24 5.92 -1.73
C ALA A 69 -0.88 5.92 -1.02
N GLY A 70 0.22 5.64 -1.73
CA GLY A 70 1.57 5.76 -1.19
C GLY A 70 1.90 7.19 -0.74
N GLY A 71 1.57 8.18 -1.57
CA GLY A 71 1.70 9.59 -1.21
C GLY A 71 0.84 9.99 0.00
N LEU A 72 -0.41 9.52 0.08
CA LEU A 72 -1.29 9.74 1.22
C LEU A 72 -0.71 9.13 2.52
N LEU A 73 -0.11 7.95 2.46
CA LEU A 73 0.57 7.35 3.59
C LEU A 73 1.75 8.21 4.06
N ILE A 74 2.58 8.72 3.15
CA ILE A 74 3.76 9.53 3.51
C ILE A 74 3.33 10.77 4.30
N VAL A 75 2.31 11.51 3.83
CA VAL A 75 1.84 12.72 4.52
C VAL A 75 0.91 12.41 5.70
N GLY A 76 0.40 11.19 5.81
CA GLY A 76 -0.53 10.77 6.84
C GLY A 76 -1.91 11.38 6.69
N LEU A 77 -2.43 11.38 5.48
CA LEU A 77 -3.79 11.81 5.15
C LEU A 77 -4.61 10.61 4.70
N ALA A 78 -5.80 10.46 5.29
CA ALA A 78 -6.67 9.31 5.01
C ALA A 78 -5.91 7.98 5.11
N THR A 79 -5.09 7.83 6.13
CA THR A 79 -4.12 6.72 6.27
C THR A 79 -4.78 5.36 6.23
N ARG A 80 -5.88 5.15 6.96
CA ARG A 80 -6.58 3.86 6.96
C ARG A 80 -7.19 3.50 5.60
N PRO A 81 -7.95 4.36 4.92
CA PRO A 81 -8.45 4.07 3.57
C PRO A 81 -7.34 3.80 2.55
N ALA A 82 -6.27 4.61 2.57
CA ALA A 82 -5.11 4.40 1.70
C ALA A 82 -4.44 3.04 1.97
N ALA A 83 -4.24 2.69 3.25
CA ALA A 83 -3.67 1.41 3.64
C ALA A 83 -4.56 0.21 3.24
N VAL A 84 -5.88 0.34 3.29
CA VAL A 84 -6.81 -0.70 2.80
C VAL A 84 -6.68 -0.89 1.29
N ALA A 85 -6.61 0.17 0.51
CA ALA A 85 -6.44 0.08 -0.95
C ALA A 85 -5.12 -0.64 -1.31
N LEU A 86 -4.02 -0.28 -0.65
CA LEU A 86 -2.72 -0.92 -0.85
C LEU A 86 -2.66 -2.35 -0.29
N LEU A 87 -3.43 -2.66 0.75
CA LEU A 87 -3.55 -4.03 1.28
C LEU A 87 -4.19 -4.96 0.25
N ILE A 88 -5.22 -4.50 -0.45
CA ILE A 88 -5.84 -5.26 -1.54
C ILE A 88 -4.83 -5.47 -2.67
N ASP A 89 -4.11 -4.43 -3.04
CA ASP A 89 -3.10 -4.49 -4.10
C ASP A 89 -2.00 -5.51 -3.78
N ILE A 90 -1.37 -5.42 -2.60
CA ILE A 90 -0.30 -6.36 -2.21
C ILE A 90 -0.81 -7.80 -2.05
N ALA A 91 -2.06 -7.99 -1.62
CA ALA A 91 -2.67 -9.31 -1.53
C ALA A 91 -2.82 -9.93 -2.93
N VAL A 92 -3.29 -9.17 -3.92
CA VAL A 92 -3.38 -9.62 -5.31
C VAL A 92 -1.98 -9.94 -5.85
N ALA A 93 -0.98 -9.10 -5.59
CA ALA A 93 0.40 -9.33 -6.02
C ALA A 93 0.98 -10.62 -5.42
N LEU A 94 0.78 -10.88 -4.13
CA LEU A 94 1.20 -12.11 -3.46
C LEU A 94 0.53 -13.35 -4.08
N LEU A 95 -0.79 -13.31 -4.26
CA LEU A 95 -1.54 -14.43 -4.82
C LEU A 95 -1.16 -14.72 -6.28
N SER A 96 -1.00 -13.69 -7.10
CA SER A 96 -0.71 -13.87 -8.52
C SER A 96 0.75 -14.20 -8.83
N THR A 97 1.68 -13.91 -7.94
CA THR A 97 3.12 -14.11 -8.20
C THR A 97 3.78 -15.14 -7.27
N LYS A 98 3.47 -15.11 -5.97
CA LYS A 98 4.17 -15.95 -4.99
C LYS A 98 3.54 -17.33 -4.83
N VAL A 99 2.22 -17.46 -5.00
CA VAL A 99 1.57 -18.77 -4.97
C VAL A 99 2.05 -19.65 -6.14
N PRO A 100 2.06 -19.20 -7.41
CA PRO A 100 2.66 -19.99 -8.49
C PRO A 100 4.15 -20.30 -8.28
N MET A 101 4.89 -19.36 -7.68
CA MET A 101 6.32 -19.58 -7.37
C MET A 101 6.51 -20.67 -6.29
N LEU A 102 5.64 -20.70 -5.28
CA LEU A 102 5.64 -21.73 -4.24
C LEU A 102 5.52 -23.14 -4.85
N GLU A 103 4.63 -23.30 -5.84
CA GLU A 103 4.41 -24.57 -6.53
C GLU A 103 5.58 -24.95 -7.43
N GLN A 104 6.20 -23.97 -8.12
CA GLN A 104 7.25 -24.22 -9.11
C GLN A 104 8.66 -24.30 -8.53
N ARG A 105 8.97 -23.49 -7.51
CA ARG A 105 10.33 -23.31 -6.96
C ARG A 105 10.47 -23.72 -5.50
N GLY A 106 9.35 -24.08 -4.85
CA GLY A 106 9.30 -24.48 -3.45
C GLY A 106 9.28 -23.32 -2.45
N PHE A 107 9.08 -23.69 -1.19
CA PHE A 107 8.81 -22.75 -0.09
C PHE A 107 9.89 -21.69 0.12
N TRP A 108 11.17 -22.10 0.19
CA TRP A 108 12.24 -21.16 0.52
C TRP A 108 12.47 -20.10 -0.56
N ALA A 109 12.34 -20.49 -1.84
CA ALA A 109 12.45 -19.56 -2.94
C ALA A 109 11.29 -18.54 -2.94
N ALA A 110 10.06 -19.02 -2.70
CA ALA A 110 8.89 -18.17 -2.60
C ALA A 110 9.00 -17.18 -1.42
N MET A 111 9.46 -17.64 -0.24
CA MET A 111 9.65 -16.78 0.93
C MET A 111 10.74 -15.72 0.72
N HIS A 112 11.85 -16.11 0.06
CA HIS A 112 12.89 -15.14 -0.26
C HIS A 112 12.39 -14.03 -1.18
N GLU A 113 11.63 -14.36 -2.19
CA GLU A 113 11.04 -13.38 -3.11
C GLU A 113 9.89 -12.57 -2.47
N ALA A 114 9.14 -13.16 -1.53
CA ALA A 114 8.01 -12.51 -0.87
C ALA A 114 8.41 -11.57 0.28
N ARG A 115 9.68 -11.53 0.69
CA ARG A 115 10.12 -10.82 1.91
C ARG A 115 9.69 -9.35 1.99
N THR A 116 9.80 -8.62 0.88
CA THR A 116 9.37 -7.22 0.81
C THR A 116 7.84 -7.12 0.83
N ASP A 117 7.16 -7.96 0.04
CA ASP A 117 5.70 -7.99 -0.03
C ASP A 117 5.08 -8.28 1.33
N LEU A 118 5.66 -9.24 2.08
CA LEU A 118 5.23 -9.56 3.45
C LEU A 118 5.48 -8.42 4.42
N ALA A 119 6.64 -7.76 4.34
CA ALA A 119 6.91 -6.59 5.17
C ALA A 119 5.91 -5.44 4.90
N MET A 120 5.56 -5.20 3.63
CA MET A 120 4.55 -4.23 3.23
C MET A 120 3.15 -4.63 3.73
N LEU A 121 2.77 -5.90 3.57
CA LEU A 121 1.50 -6.45 4.06
C LEU A 121 1.33 -6.18 5.56
N PHE A 122 2.30 -6.56 6.39
CA PHE A 122 2.24 -6.36 7.84
C PHE A 122 2.31 -4.88 8.22
N GLY A 123 3.09 -4.07 7.50
CA GLY A 123 3.12 -2.62 7.67
C GLY A 123 1.75 -1.98 7.42
N LEU A 124 1.04 -2.40 6.39
CA LEU A 124 -0.32 -1.93 6.08
C LEU A 124 -1.34 -2.37 7.13
N ILE A 125 -1.30 -3.63 7.57
CA ILE A 125 -2.16 -4.13 8.66
C ILE A 125 -1.93 -3.33 9.94
N PHE A 126 -0.68 -3.05 10.27
CA PHE A 126 -0.33 -2.18 11.39
C PHE A 126 -0.96 -0.79 11.25
N LEU A 127 -0.80 -0.12 10.10
CA LEU A 127 -1.35 1.22 9.87
C LEU A 127 -2.88 1.25 9.90
N ILE A 128 -3.55 0.22 9.40
CA ILE A 128 -5.02 0.08 9.49
C ILE A 128 -5.44 -0.01 10.96
N SER A 129 -4.70 -0.77 11.76
CA SER A 129 -5.02 -1.02 13.17
C SER A 129 -4.86 0.24 14.02
N VAL A 130 -3.69 0.89 13.96
CA VAL A 130 -3.33 1.98 14.87
C VAL A 130 -3.57 3.38 14.31
N GLY A 131 -3.70 3.52 12.99
CA GLY A 131 -3.87 4.80 12.30
C GLY A 131 -2.55 5.51 11.99
N ALA A 132 -2.65 6.80 11.67
CA ALA A 132 -1.57 7.61 11.11
C ALA A 132 -0.45 8.00 12.10
N GLY A 133 -0.74 8.01 13.38
CA GLY A 133 0.14 8.57 14.41
C GLY A 133 0.00 10.10 14.56
N PRO A 134 0.51 10.66 15.67
CA PRO A 134 0.31 12.08 16.01
C PRO A 134 1.03 13.03 15.04
N ARG A 135 2.06 12.57 14.34
CA ARG A 135 2.78 13.35 13.31
C ARG A 135 2.17 13.15 11.93
N SER A 136 0.86 13.46 11.76
CA SER A 136 0.10 13.24 10.54
C SER A 136 -0.90 14.36 10.28
N ILE A 137 -1.37 14.46 9.03
CA ILE A 137 -2.46 15.38 8.67
C ILE A 137 -3.76 14.91 9.31
N ASP A 138 -4.02 13.60 9.37
CA ASP A 138 -5.20 13.01 10.03
C ASP A 138 -5.32 13.51 11.49
N ALA A 139 -4.23 13.45 12.26
CA ALA A 139 -4.22 13.92 13.64
C ALA A 139 -4.53 15.42 13.76
N ARG A 140 -4.01 16.24 12.83
CA ARG A 140 -4.27 17.68 12.81
C ARG A 140 -5.73 18.00 12.49
N ILE A 141 -6.36 17.23 11.59
CA ILE A 141 -7.77 17.41 11.24
C ILE A 141 -8.66 17.07 12.44
N VAL A 142 -8.37 15.98 13.15
CA VAL A 142 -9.15 15.56 14.33
C VAL A 142 -8.97 16.51 15.50
N ALA A 143 -7.80 17.11 15.67
CA ALA A 143 -7.49 18.05 16.76
C ALA A 143 -8.10 19.44 16.57
N ARG A 144 -8.60 19.79 15.36
CA ARG A 144 -9.26 21.08 15.14
C ARG A 144 -10.59 21.13 15.88
N PRO A 145 -10.82 22.12 16.79
CA PRO A 145 -12.12 22.33 17.38
C PRO A 145 -13.15 22.61 16.25
N ASN A 146 -14.33 22.01 16.36
CA ASN A 146 -15.44 22.38 15.51
C ASN A 146 -15.77 23.85 15.85
N GLY A 147 -15.41 24.80 14.97
CA GLY A 147 -15.83 26.18 15.07
C GLY A 147 -17.33 26.33 14.83
#